data_990ad5064554fdab203a8292087cb097
#
_entry.id   990ad5064554fdab203a8292087cb097
#
_cell.length_a   1.000
_cell.length_b   1.000
_cell.length_c   1.000
_cell.angle_alpha   90.00
_cell.angle_beta   90.00
_cell.angle_gamma   90.00
#
_symmetry.space_group_name_H-M   'P 1'
#
loop_
_entity.id
_entity.type
_entity.pdbx_description
1 polymer ?
#
loop_
_entity_poly.entity_id
_entity_poly.type
_entity_poly.pdbx_seq_one_letter_code
_entity_poly.pdbx_strand_id
1 'polypeptide(L)'
;HHRSSAASDVYKRQDVMRDDGFKNFVLNPNIKPNKEKHKIAGQIFTIEGESNTSFSHHETLLAWTGLLSKAPSDKVLICQPNDNNIALMGELSAETLQKKNIRGYIADGGCRDLEFINKIDFPVWSKFYTPKDVVAYWKPTKFEETIKIGDVEIHNGDYVMADIDGVVIIPQDKVIDILEKSEKLINTESQVRKAIREGMDPQEAYIKYSVF
;
A
#
# COMPACT_ATOMS: atom_id res chain seq x y z
N HIS A 1 -11.48 22.96 4.50
CA HIS A 1 -11.11 22.73 3.09
C HIS A 1 -9.63 22.38 2.85
N HIS A 2 -8.81 22.22 3.88
CA HIS A 2 -7.38 21.84 3.75
C HIS A 2 -7.05 20.42 4.20
N ARG A 3 -8.02 19.56 4.50
CA ARG A 3 -7.75 18.17 4.94
C ARG A 3 -7.59 17.15 3.80
N SER A 4 -7.80 17.51 2.55
CA SER A 4 -7.72 16.58 1.42
C SER A 4 -6.36 16.53 0.72
N SER A 5 -5.47 17.48 0.97
CA SER A 5 -4.16 17.53 0.30
C SER A 5 -3.04 16.80 1.03
N ALA A 6 -3.14 16.62 2.35
CA ALA A 6 -2.08 16.00 3.14
C ALA A 6 -1.93 14.47 2.96
N ALA A 7 -2.97 13.80 2.41
CA ALA A 7 -2.95 12.35 2.18
C ALA A 7 -2.55 11.97 0.74
N SER A 8 -2.09 12.92 -0.09
CA SER A 8 -2.13 12.70 -1.52
C SER A 8 -0.80 12.50 -2.23
N ASP A 9 0.33 12.65 -1.57
CA ASP A 9 1.57 12.67 -2.31
C ASP A 9 2.57 11.64 -1.77
N VAL A 10 2.41 10.39 -2.20
CA VAL A 10 3.31 9.27 -1.89
C VAL A 10 4.75 9.61 -2.26
N TYR A 11 4.98 10.26 -3.40
CA TYR A 11 6.31 10.64 -3.86
C TYR A 11 7.03 11.61 -2.90
N LYS A 12 6.30 12.49 -2.20
CA LYS A 12 6.92 13.41 -1.23
C LYS A 12 7.48 12.70 0.00
N ARG A 13 6.82 11.61 0.44
CA ARG A 13 7.34 10.75 1.51
C ARG A 13 8.56 10.00 1.02
N GLN A 14 8.51 9.54 -0.25
CA GLN A 14 9.64 8.90 -0.89
C GLN A 14 10.85 9.85 -0.94
N ASP A 15 10.66 11.10 -1.32
CA ASP A 15 11.75 12.08 -1.38
C ASP A 15 12.37 12.34 -0.01
N VAL A 16 11.56 12.59 1.01
CA VAL A 16 12.03 12.78 2.39
C VAL A 16 12.78 11.56 2.90
N MET A 17 12.25 10.36 2.69
CA MET A 17 12.89 9.12 3.16
C MET A 17 14.22 8.87 2.44
N ARG A 18 14.28 9.11 1.12
CA ARG A 18 15.53 9.04 0.36
C ARG A 18 16.58 10.00 0.92
N ASP A 19 16.19 11.24 1.18
CA ASP A 19 17.09 12.29 1.67
C ASP A 19 17.55 12.02 3.12
N ASP A 20 16.72 11.36 3.92
CA ASP A 20 17.08 10.85 5.25
C ASP A 20 17.94 9.56 5.20
N GLY A 21 18.24 9.06 4.01
CA GLY A 21 19.12 7.89 3.81
C GLY A 21 18.44 6.52 3.95
N PHE A 22 17.10 6.48 3.97
CA PHE A 22 16.37 5.20 3.95
C PHE A 22 16.63 4.46 2.63
N LYS A 23 16.64 3.12 2.73
CA LYS A 23 16.79 2.22 1.58
C LYS A 23 15.64 1.19 1.61
N ASN A 24 15.26 0.69 0.44
CA ASN A 24 14.29 -0.39 0.32
C ASN A 24 12.97 -0.15 1.08
N PHE A 25 12.30 0.94 0.78
CA PHE A 25 11.03 1.32 1.40
C PHE A 25 9.89 1.54 0.39
N VAL A 26 10.17 1.39 -0.91
CA VAL A 26 9.19 1.48 -2.00
C VAL A 26 8.95 0.08 -2.56
N LEU A 27 7.69 -0.36 -2.60
CA LEU A 27 7.33 -1.66 -3.15
C LEU A 27 7.49 -1.69 -4.68
N ASN A 28 7.48 -2.90 -5.23
CA ASN A 28 7.61 -3.12 -6.67
C ASN A 28 6.58 -2.26 -7.45
N PRO A 29 7.01 -1.51 -8.48
CA PRO A 29 6.14 -0.61 -9.24
C PRO A 29 5.00 -1.32 -9.99
N ASN A 30 5.04 -2.64 -10.11
CA ASN A 30 3.93 -3.42 -10.67
C ASN A 30 2.75 -3.59 -9.69
N ILE A 31 2.92 -3.29 -8.41
CA ILE A 31 1.83 -3.28 -7.42
C ILE A 31 1.05 -1.98 -7.62
N LYS A 32 -0.12 -2.07 -8.25
CA LYS A 32 -0.93 -0.92 -8.67
C LYS A 32 -2.34 -0.97 -8.10
N PRO A 33 -2.98 0.20 -7.91
CA PRO A 33 -4.35 0.26 -7.42
C PRO A 33 -5.34 -0.24 -8.47
N ASN A 34 -6.44 -0.82 -8.00
CA ASN A 34 -7.58 -1.20 -8.85
C ASN A 34 -8.31 -0.01 -9.47
N LYS A 35 -8.16 1.18 -8.90
CA LYS A 35 -8.62 2.47 -9.47
C LYS A 35 -7.54 3.54 -9.28
N GLU A 36 -7.28 4.33 -10.32
CA GLU A 36 -6.29 5.42 -10.29
C GLU A 36 -6.54 6.46 -9.19
N LYS A 37 -7.81 6.69 -8.85
CA LYS A 37 -8.19 7.64 -7.80
C LYS A 37 -7.92 7.14 -6.37
N HIS A 38 -7.68 5.85 -6.19
CA HIS A 38 -7.50 5.29 -4.86
C HIS A 38 -6.21 5.80 -4.22
N LYS A 39 -6.36 6.25 -2.99
CA LYS A 39 -5.26 6.65 -2.11
C LYS A 39 -5.56 6.09 -0.73
N ILE A 40 -4.56 5.48 -0.12
CA ILE A 40 -4.68 5.00 1.26
C ILE A 40 -3.47 5.41 2.09
N ALA A 41 -3.73 5.61 3.36
CA ALA A 41 -2.71 5.75 4.39
C ALA A 41 -3.21 5.07 5.67
N GLY A 42 -2.34 4.37 6.36
CA GLY A 42 -2.71 3.73 7.62
C GLY A 42 -1.62 2.84 8.18
N GLN A 43 -1.87 2.38 9.39
CA GLN A 43 -1.01 1.42 10.04
C GLN A 43 -1.23 0.03 9.44
N ILE A 44 -0.14 -0.71 9.28
CA ILE A 44 -0.08 -2.00 8.59
C ILE A 44 -0.46 -3.15 9.54
N PHE A 45 -1.23 -4.10 9.01
CA PHE A 45 -1.37 -5.45 9.52
C PHE A 45 -0.76 -6.42 8.51
N THR A 46 0.29 -7.12 8.91
CA THR A 46 1.06 -8.00 8.03
C THR A 46 0.48 -9.40 7.95
N ILE A 47 0.55 -9.99 6.75
CA ILE A 47 0.08 -11.34 6.43
C ILE A 47 1.14 -12.04 5.60
N GLU A 48 1.52 -13.25 5.98
CA GLU A 48 2.32 -14.15 5.16
C GLU A 48 1.55 -15.45 4.90
N GLY A 49 1.72 -16.02 3.74
CA GLY A 49 1.11 -17.30 3.40
C GLY A 49 1.98 -18.15 2.49
N GLU A 50 1.51 -19.35 2.21
CA GLU A 50 2.23 -20.32 1.40
C GLU A 50 1.31 -21.12 0.49
N SER A 51 1.86 -21.59 -0.63
CA SER A 51 1.21 -22.48 -1.58
C SER A 51 1.63 -23.92 -1.37
N ASN A 52 0.67 -24.84 -1.37
CA ASN A 52 0.94 -26.28 -1.35
C ASN A 52 -0.22 -27.03 -2.02
N THR A 53 0.11 -27.89 -2.96
CA THR A 53 -0.87 -28.70 -3.71
C THR A 53 -1.53 -29.81 -2.87
N SER A 54 -1.03 -30.08 -1.65
CA SER A 54 -1.64 -31.03 -0.72
C SER A 54 -2.74 -30.40 0.16
N PHE A 55 -2.91 -29.07 0.13
CA PHE A 55 -3.97 -28.44 0.91
C PHE A 55 -5.35 -28.84 0.41
N SER A 56 -6.25 -29.14 1.35
CA SER A 56 -7.64 -29.43 1.02
C SER A 56 -8.43 -28.13 0.77
N HIS A 57 -9.53 -28.26 0.04
CA HIS A 57 -10.50 -27.19 -0.18
C HIS A 57 -10.99 -26.57 1.16
N HIS A 58 -11.36 -27.42 2.12
CA HIS A 58 -11.86 -26.97 3.42
C HIS A 58 -10.80 -26.24 4.24
N GLU A 59 -9.57 -26.76 4.26
CA GLU A 59 -8.46 -26.18 5.02
C GLU A 59 -8.13 -24.76 4.55
N THR A 60 -8.03 -24.56 3.24
CA THR A 60 -7.70 -23.25 2.67
C THR A 60 -8.81 -22.23 2.90
N LEU A 61 -10.08 -22.62 2.76
CA LEU A 61 -11.21 -21.74 3.04
C LEU A 61 -11.35 -21.40 4.52
N LEU A 62 -11.11 -22.37 5.40
CA LEU A 62 -11.15 -22.13 6.85
C LEU A 62 -10.05 -21.15 7.28
N ALA A 63 -8.84 -21.30 6.74
CA ALA A 63 -7.74 -20.38 7.01
C ALA A 63 -8.01 -18.98 6.45
N TRP A 64 -8.52 -18.88 5.22
CA TRP A 64 -8.88 -17.60 4.58
C TRP A 64 -9.98 -16.85 5.33
N THR A 65 -11.08 -17.53 5.66
CA THR A 65 -12.16 -16.92 6.44
C THR A 65 -11.73 -16.58 7.85
N GLY A 66 -10.79 -17.35 8.43
CA GLY A 66 -10.13 -17.04 9.69
C GLY A 66 -9.32 -15.74 9.66
N LEU A 67 -8.59 -15.48 8.58
CA LEU A 67 -7.93 -14.18 8.33
C LEU A 67 -8.96 -13.05 8.31
N LEU A 68 -10.03 -13.19 7.50
CA LEU A 68 -11.07 -12.16 7.40
C LEU A 68 -11.73 -11.87 8.76
N SER A 69 -11.91 -12.91 9.59
CA SER A 69 -12.47 -12.77 10.93
C SER A 69 -11.54 -12.05 11.90
N LYS A 70 -10.24 -12.30 11.83
CA LYS A 70 -9.22 -11.73 12.71
C LYS A 70 -8.76 -10.34 12.31
N ALA A 71 -8.90 -9.96 11.03
CA ALA A 71 -8.45 -8.66 10.52
C ALA A 71 -8.94 -7.50 11.41
N PRO A 72 -8.01 -6.72 12.01
CA PRO A 72 -8.35 -5.63 12.91
C PRO A 72 -8.84 -4.41 12.11
N SER A 73 -9.87 -3.72 12.62
CA SER A 73 -10.39 -2.51 11.96
C SER A 73 -9.35 -1.40 11.87
N ASP A 74 -9.56 -0.47 10.94
CA ASP A 74 -8.76 0.76 10.77
C ASP A 74 -7.29 0.52 10.35
N LYS A 75 -6.98 -0.66 9.82
CA LYS A 75 -5.66 -1.01 9.29
C LYS A 75 -5.65 -1.13 7.76
N VAL A 76 -4.46 -1.10 7.20
CA VAL A 76 -4.18 -1.57 5.84
C VAL A 76 -3.57 -2.97 5.94
N LEU A 77 -4.17 -3.94 5.27
CA LEU A 77 -3.65 -5.30 5.24
C LEU A 77 -2.60 -5.41 4.13
N ILE A 78 -1.41 -5.92 4.46
CA ILE A 78 -0.36 -6.19 3.47
C ILE A 78 0.00 -7.66 3.49
N CYS A 79 -0.09 -8.32 2.33
CA CYS A 79 0.12 -9.75 2.16
C CYS A 79 1.36 -10.06 1.31
N GLN A 80 2.27 -10.84 1.91
CA GLN A 80 3.33 -11.56 1.23
C GLN A 80 2.84 -13.00 0.95
N PRO A 81 2.41 -13.33 -0.28
CA PRO A 81 1.82 -14.64 -0.55
C PRO A 81 2.85 -15.74 -0.79
N ASN A 82 4.09 -15.41 -1.12
CA ASN A 82 5.08 -16.36 -1.62
C ASN A 82 4.61 -17.13 -2.86
N ASP A 83 3.74 -16.51 -3.67
CA ASP A 83 3.16 -17.05 -4.89
C ASP A 83 2.86 -15.94 -5.90
N ASN A 84 2.98 -16.23 -7.20
CA ASN A 84 2.77 -15.25 -8.27
C ASN A 84 1.68 -15.69 -9.27
N ASN A 85 0.77 -16.60 -8.90
CA ASN A 85 -0.19 -17.18 -9.83
C ASN A 85 -1.65 -17.05 -9.40
N ILE A 86 -1.93 -16.57 -8.20
CA ILE A 86 -3.27 -16.58 -7.60
C ILE A 86 -3.78 -15.19 -7.25
N ALA A 87 -5.10 -15.07 -7.21
CA ALA A 87 -5.80 -13.92 -6.67
C ALA A 87 -5.97 -14.07 -5.16
N LEU A 88 -5.50 -13.06 -4.43
CA LEU A 88 -5.54 -12.96 -2.97
C LEU A 88 -6.64 -11.99 -2.49
N MET A 89 -7.47 -11.53 -3.40
CA MET A 89 -8.65 -10.71 -3.12
C MET A 89 -9.72 -10.98 -4.17
N GLY A 90 -10.95 -11.09 -3.70
CA GLY A 90 -12.16 -11.23 -4.52
C GLY A 90 -13.34 -10.53 -3.85
N GLU A 91 -14.53 -10.59 -4.48
CA GLU A 91 -15.71 -9.80 -4.08
C GLU A 91 -16.14 -9.98 -2.63
N LEU A 92 -16.35 -11.22 -2.17
CA LEU A 92 -16.82 -11.51 -0.80
C LEU A 92 -15.80 -11.06 0.26
N SER A 93 -14.51 -11.20 -0.05
CA SER A 93 -13.44 -10.78 0.83
C SER A 93 -13.37 -9.25 0.93
N ALA A 94 -13.45 -8.56 -0.20
CA ALA A 94 -13.43 -7.10 -0.25
C ALA A 94 -14.64 -6.50 0.49
N GLU A 95 -15.84 -7.04 0.28
CA GLU A 95 -17.04 -6.61 0.99
C GLU A 95 -16.92 -6.84 2.51
N THR A 96 -16.39 -8.00 2.90
CA THR A 96 -16.16 -8.33 4.32
C THR A 96 -15.19 -7.35 4.97
N LEU A 97 -14.05 -7.08 4.32
CA LEU A 97 -13.05 -6.16 4.84
C LEU A 97 -13.57 -4.72 4.88
N GLN A 98 -14.35 -4.30 3.89
CA GLN A 98 -14.99 -2.98 3.89
C GLN A 98 -15.96 -2.83 5.06
N LYS A 99 -16.83 -3.83 5.32
CA LYS A 99 -17.75 -3.84 6.48
C LYS A 99 -17.00 -3.82 7.82
N LYS A 100 -15.80 -4.35 7.87
CA LYS A 100 -14.92 -4.31 9.06
C LYS A 100 -14.13 -3.00 9.19
N ASN A 101 -14.38 -2.02 8.32
CA ASN A 101 -13.65 -0.75 8.30
C ASN A 101 -12.14 -0.92 8.07
N ILE A 102 -11.75 -1.90 7.26
CA ILE A 102 -10.37 -2.03 6.77
C ILE A 102 -10.13 -0.94 5.73
N ARG A 103 -9.01 -0.23 5.81
CA ARG A 103 -8.69 0.90 4.94
C ARG A 103 -8.36 0.50 3.50
N GLY A 104 -7.81 -0.70 3.31
CA GLY A 104 -7.45 -1.24 2.01
C GLY A 104 -6.60 -2.50 2.13
N TYR A 105 -6.33 -3.12 0.99
CA TYR A 105 -5.56 -4.35 0.88
C TYR A 105 -4.45 -4.22 -0.15
N ILE A 106 -3.26 -4.63 0.19
CA ILE A 106 -2.09 -4.63 -0.70
C ILE A 106 -1.53 -6.05 -0.76
N ALA A 107 -1.40 -6.60 -1.95
CA ALA A 107 -0.85 -7.94 -2.15
C ALA A 107 0.33 -7.93 -3.12
N ASP A 108 1.40 -8.63 -2.76
CA ASP A 108 2.47 -8.99 -3.69
C ASP A 108 2.02 -10.15 -4.62
N GLY A 109 0.80 -10.09 -5.11
CA GLY A 109 0.10 -11.12 -5.88
C GLY A 109 -1.08 -10.57 -6.66
N GLY A 110 -2.01 -11.45 -7.02
CA GLY A 110 -3.15 -11.12 -7.89
C GLY A 110 -4.42 -10.69 -7.16
N CYS A 111 -5.38 -10.19 -7.96
CA CYS A 111 -6.74 -9.88 -7.57
C CYS A 111 -7.71 -10.41 -8.63
N ARG A 112 -8.98 -10.65 -8.23
CA ARG A 112 -10.10 -11.01 -9.11
C ARG A 112 -11.36 -10.23 -8.77
N ASP A 113 -12.43 -10.42 -9.52
CA ASP A 113 -13.75 -9.81 -9.29
C ASP A 113 -13.72 -8.27 -9.29
N LEU A 114 -12.87 -7.69 -10.15
CA LEU A 114 -12.60 -6.25 -10.17
C LEU A 114 -13.83 -5.39 -10.40
N GLU A 115 -14.76 -5.84 -11.24
CA GLU A 115 -15.98 -5.10 -11.50
C GLU A 115 -16.76 -4.86 -10.20
N PHE A 116 -16.92 -5.91 -9.39
CA PHE A 116 -17.59 -5.82 -8.10
C PHE A 116 -16.79 -4.97 -7.10
N ILE A 117 -15.48 -5.24 -6.94
CA ILE A 117 -14.60 -4.50 -6.02
C ILE A 117 -14.59 -3.00 -6.38
N ASN A 118 -14.57 -2.69 -7.68
CA ASN A 118 -14.65 -1.32 -8.15
C ASN A 118 -16.01 -0.67 -7.88
N LYS A 119 -17.12 -1.44 -7.95
CA LYS A 119 -18.45 -0.94 -7.64
C LYS A 119 -18.61 -0.56 -6.18
N ILE A 120 -18.10 -1.38 -5.24
CA ILE A 120 -18.12 -1.06 -3.81
C ILE A 120 -17.03 -0.05 -3.39
N ASP A 121 -16.16 0.33 -4.32
CA ASP A 121 -15.08 1.31 -4.10
C ASP A 121 -14.06 0.90 -3.01
N PHE A 122 -13.80 -0.41 -2.85
CA PHE A 122 -12.80 -0.89 -1.90
C PHE A 122 -11.39 -0.81 -2.50
N PRO A 123 -10.42 -0.18 -1.81
CA PRO A 123 -9.07 0.02 -2.33
C PRO A 123 -8.23 -1.27 -2.26
N VAL A 124 -7.72 -1.71 -3.43
CA VAL A 124 -6.84 -2.87 -3.55
C VAL A 124 -5.63 -2.53 -4.42
N TRP A 125 -4.43 -2.84 -3.96
CA TRP A 125 -3.20 -2.83 -4.76
C TRP A 125 -2.76 -4.27 -5.04
N SER A 126 -2.51 -4.60 -6.29
CA SER A 126 -2.09 -5.94 -6.73
C SER A 126 -1.16 -5.87 -7.93
N LYS A 127 -0.43 -6.93 -8.20
CA LYS A 127 0.49 -7.03 -9.35
C LYS A 127 -0.20 -7.36 -10.66
N PHE A 128 -1.27 -8.15 -10.60
CA PHE A 128 -1.95 -8.68 -11.78
C PHE A 128 -3.39 -9.11 -11.45
N TYR A 129 -4.13 -9.46 -12.49
CA TYR A 129 -5.49 -9.96 -12.36
C TYR A 129 -5.58 -11.39 -12.92
N THR A 130 -6.25 -12.29 -12.17
CA THR A 130 -6.43 -13.69 -12.56
C THR A 130 -7.68 -14.26 -11.90
N PRO A 131 -8.44 -15.15 -12.58
CA PRO A 131 -9.56 -15.83 -11.95
C PRO A 131 -9.16 -16.95 -10.98
N LYS A 132 -7.90 -17.38 -11.00
CA LYS A 132 -7.40 -18.46 -10.13
C LYS A 132 -7.34 -17.99 -8.68
N ASP A 133 -8.07 -18.66 -7.80
CA ASP A 133 -8.16 -18.33 -6.38
C ASP A 133 -7.19 -19.14 -5.47
N VAL A 134 -7.39 -19.00 -4.18
CA VAL A 134 -6.59 -19.67 -3.13
C VAL A 134 -7.03 -21.11 -2.85
N VAL A 135 -8.22 -21.51 -3.29
CA VAL A 135 -8.86 -22.76 -2.85
C VAL A 135 -8.04 -24.00 -3.22
N ALA A 136 -7.84 -24.90 -2.25
CA ALA A 136 -7.05 -26.11 -2.34
C ALA A 136 -5.59 -25.89 -2.78
N TYR A 137 -5.05 -24.69 -2.59
CA TYR A 137 -3.72 -24.37 -3.08
C TYR A 137 -2.92 -23.44 -2.16
N TRP A 138 -3.54 -22.40 -1.58
CA TRP A 138 -2.85 -21.38 -0.78
C TRP A 138 -3.61 -21.10 0.51
N LYS A 139 -2.89 -20.83 1.59
CA LYS A 139 -3.47 -20.32 2.83
C LYS A 139 -2.55 -19.32 3.54
N PRO A 140 -3.11 -18.36 4.31
CA PRO A 140 -2.33 -17.56 5.23
C PRO A 140 -1.80 -18.44 6.37
N THR A 141 -0.54 -18.23 6.75
CA THR A 141 0.16 -19.03 7.79
C THR A 141 0.65 -18.18 8.94
N LYS A 142 0.99 -16.91 8.70
CA LYS A 142 1.50 -16.01 9.73
C LYS A 142 0.79 -14.65 9.68
N PHE A 143 0.62 -14.07 10.84
CA PHE A 143 0.00 -12.76 11.05
C PHE A 143 0.86 -11.96 12.04
N GLU A 144 0.89 -10.64 11.85
CA GLU A 144 1.58 -9.71 12.75
C GLU A 144 3.09 -9.94 12.87
N GLU A 145 3.67 -10.75 11.99
CA GLU A 145 5.10 -10.97 11.90
C GLU A 145 5.72 -10.06 10.82
N THR A 146 7.04 -9.91 10.86
CA THR A 146 7.79 -9.22 9.81
C THR A 146 7.69 -9.99 8.51
N ILE A 147 7.33 -9.29 7.44
CA ILE A 147 7.26 -9.83 6.08
C ILE A 147 8.27 -9.13 5.17
N LYS A 148 8.55 -9.71 4.00
CA LYS A 148 9.43 -9.13 3.00
C LYS A 148 8.83 -9.19 1.62
N ILE A 149 8.62 -8.04 0.99
CA ILE A 149 8.13 -7.93 -0.39
C ILE A 149 9.23 -7.33 -1.26
N GLY A 150 9.80 -8.15 -2.15
CA GLY A 150 11.02 -7.79 -2.87
C GLY A 150 12.16 -7.55 -1.88
N ASP A 151 12.77 -6.35 -1.92
CA ASP A 151 13.83 -5.96 -0.99
C ASP A 151 13.32 -5.15 0.22
N VAL A 152 12.01 -4.94 0.32
CA VAL A 152 11.40 -4.15 1.39
C VAL A 152 10.99 -5.05 2.54
N GLU A 153 11.59 -4.84 3.72
CA GLU A 153 11.17 -5.43 4.97
C GLU A 153 10.06 -4.58 5.59
N ILE A 154 8.99 -5.23 6.06
CA ILE A 154 7.78 -4.59 6.58
C ILE A 154 7.46 -5.18 7.95
N HIS A 155 7.50 -4.37 8.99
CA HIS A 155 7.13 -4.80 10.34
C HIS A 155 5.64 -4.55 10.59
N ASN A 156 5.00 -5.44 11.33
CA ASN A 156 3.64 -5.20 11.77
C ASN A 156 3.57 -3.92 12.61
N GLY A 157 2.64 -3.04 12.27
CA GLY A 157 2.54 -1.74 12.93
C GLY A 157 3.26 -0.59 12.22
N ASP A 158 4.12 -0.85 11.24
CA ASP A 158 4.61 0.18 10.32
C ASP A 158 3.45 0.89 9.63
N TYR A 159 3.73 1.99 8.96
CA TYR A 159 2.73 2.73 8.20
C TYR A 159 2.93 2.56 6.70
N VAL A 160 1.86 2.66 5.97
CA VAL A 160 1.88 2.67 4.52
C VAL A 160 1.17 3.90 3.97
N MET A 161 1.70 4.42 2.88
CA MET A 161 0.99 5.33 1.98
C MET A 161 1.04 4.78 0.58
N ALA A 162 -0.10 4.77 -0.10
CA ALA A 162 -0.20 4.27 -1.46
C ALA A 162 -1.17 5.10 -2.30
N ASP A 163 -0.80 5.33 -3.56
CA ASP A 163 -1.60 5.97 -4.59
C ASP A 163 -1.28 5.37 -5.96
N ILE A 164 -1.57 6.10 -7.03
CA ILE A 164 -1.31 5.65 -8.42
C ILE A 164 0.19 5.51 -8.71
N ASP A 165 1.06 6.29 -8.06
CA ASP A 165 2.49 6.23 -8.28
C ASP A 165 3.10 4.96 -7.68
N GLY A 166 2.59 4.50 -6.52
CA GLY A 166 3.04 3.28 -5.89
C GLY A 166 2.74 3.18 -4.40
N VAL A 167 3.56 2.39 -3.71
CA VAL A 167 3.41 2.06 -2.29
C VAL A 167 4.69 2.35 -1.54
N VAL A 168 4.61 3.19 -0.52
CA VAL A 168 5.74 3.55 0.36
C VAL A 168 5.47 3.02 1.77
N ILE A 169 6.45 2.32 2.34
CA ILE A 169 6.43 1.80 3.71
C ILE A 169 7.22 2.74 4.61
N ILE A 170 6.63 3.14 5.71
CA ILE A 170 7.21 4.10 6.67
C ILE A 170 7.35 3.41 8.02
N PRO A 171 8.56 3.27 8.58
CA PRO A 171 8.76 2.71 9.91
C PRO A 171 7.95 3.44 10.98
N GLN A 172 7.35 2.67 11.90
CA GLN A 172 6.46 3.21 12.92
C GLN A 172 7.10 4.32 13.76
N ASP A 173 8.37 4.14 14.12
CA ASP A 173 9.12 5.10 14.96
C ASP A 173 9.53 6.38 14.20
N LYS A 174 9.39 6.41 12.88
CA LYS A 174 9.76 7.54 12.00
C LYS A 174 8.58 8.30 11.42
N VAL A 175 7.37 7.80 11.54
CA VAL A 175 6.20 8.32 10.83
C VAL A 175 5.96 9.81 11.12
N ILE A 176 6.08 10.26 12.35
CA ILE A 176 5.84 11.67 12.71
C ILE A 176 6.90 12.59 12.07
N ASP A 177 8.17 12.24 12.20
CA ASP A 177 9.28 13.01 11.61
C ASP A 177 9.15 13.12 10.09
N ILE A 178 8.85 11.99 9.41
CA ILE A 178 8.66 11.96 7.96
C ILE A 178 7.46 12.79 7.53
N LEU A 179 6.34 12.76 8.26
CA LEU A 179 5.17 13.57 7.95
C LEU A 179 5.47 15.06 8.09
N GLU A 180 6.12 15.49 9.18
CA GLU A 180 6.48 16.88 9.41
C GLU A 180 7.45 17.42 8.33
N LYS A 181 8.48 16.64 7.97
CA LYS A 181 9.41 17.00 6.90
C LYS A 181 8.70 17.09 5.55
N SER A 182 7.77 16.17 5.27
CA SER A 182 6.99 16.18 4.04
C SER A 182 6.09 17.42 3.93
N GLU A 183 5.49 17.86 5.02
CA GLU A 183 4.69 19.11 5.03
C GLU A 183 5.55 20.35 4.73
N LYS A 184 6.77 20.40 5.29
CA LYS A 184 7.72 21.47 4.97
C LYS A 184 8.12 21.44 3.48
N LEU A 185 8.39 20.25 2.94
CA LEU A 185 8.72 20.07 1.53
C LEU A 185 7.57 20.56 0.62
N ILE A 186 6.32 20.18 0.92
CA ILE A 186 5.12 20.61 0.19
C ILE A 186 5.01 22.14 0.14
N ASN A 187 5.27 22.80 1.27
CA ASN A 187 5.20 24.26 1.34
C ASN A 187 6.31 24.91 0.49
N THR A 188 7.53 24.38 0.49
CA THR A 188 8.65 24.88 -0.32
C THR A 188 8.41 24.68 -1.80
N GLU A 189 7.97 23.48 -2.21
CA GLU A 189 7.61 23.21 -3.60
C GLU A 189 6.48 24.11 -4.11
N SER A 190 5.53 24.46 -3.26
CA SER A 190 4.47 25.40 -3.63
C SER A 190 5.03 26.78 -3.96
N GLN A 191 6.08 27.22 -3.25
CA GLN A 191 6.77 28.48 -3.54
C GLN A 191 7.59 28.39 -4.84
N VAL A 192 8.30 27.28 -5.06
CA VAL A 192 9.05 27.02 -6.29
C VAL A 192 8.10 27.03 -7.50
N ARG A 193 7.00 26.31 -7.40
CA ARG A 193 5.98 26.25 -8.47
C ARG A 193 5.41 27.63 -8.80
N LYS A 194 5.14 28.45 -7.79
CA LYS A 194 4.70 29.83 -7.98
C LYS A 194 5.75 30.64 -8.70
N ALA A 195 7.01 30.59 -8.25
CA ALA A 195 8.11 31.35 -8.86
C ALA A 195 8.33 30.97 -10.33
N ILE A 196 8.29 29.67 -10.67
CA ILE A 196 8.39 29.18 -12.06
C ILE A 196 7.22 29.68 -12.91
N ARG A 197 6.00 29.67 -12.40
CA ARG A 197 4.82 30.21 -13.13
C ARG A 197 4.92 31.71 -13.35
N GLU A 198 5.61 32.44 -12.51
CA GLU A 198 5.90 33.87 -12.62
C GLU A 198 7.10 34.17 -13.52
N GLY A 199 7.69 33.13 -14.14
CA GLY A 199 8.77 33.26 -15.15
C GLY A 199 10.20 33.10 -14.60
N MET A 200 10.36 32.67 -13.37
CA MET A 200 11.71 32.35 -12.85
C MET A 200 12.28 31.15 -13.60
N ASP A 201 13.57 31.24 -13.97
CA ASP A 201 14.29 30.12 -14.57
C ASP A 201 14.35 28.92 -13.60
N PRO A 202 14.15 27.67 -14.08
CA PRO A 202 14.14 26.49 -13.22
C PRO A 202 15.44 26.27 -12.45
N GLN A 203 16.59 26.58 -13.03
CA GLN A 203 17.89 26.45 -12.36
C GLN A 203 18.04 27.50 -11.26
N GLU A 204 17.62 28.74 -11.52
CA GLU A 204 17.60 29.81 -10.51
C GLU A 204 16.65 29.45 -9.36
N ALA A 205 15.48 28.90 -9.67
CA ALA A 205 14.52 28.43 -8.66
C ALA A 205 15.16 27.34 -7.78
N TYR A 206 15.82 26.33 -8.37
CA TYR A 206 16.52 25.30 -7.61
C TYR A 206 17.62 25.88 -6.73
N ILE A 207 18.46 26.77 -7.26
CA ILE A 207 19.55 27.41 -6.48
C ILE A 207 18.98 28.20 -5.29
N LYS A 208 17.86 28.88 -5.48
CA LYS A 208 17.22 29.70 -4.43
C LYS A 208 16.53 28.90 -3.35
N TYR A 209 15.80 27.85 -3.71
CA TYR A 209 14.94 27.11 -2.81
C TYR A 209 15.50 25.75 -2.39
N SER A 210 16.54 25.25 -3.05
CA SER A 210 17.14 23.91 -2.85
C SER A 210 16.15 22.75 -3.01
N VAL A 211 15.04 22.97 -3.74
CA VAL A 211 13.97 22.01 -4.04
C VAL A 211 13.54 22.19 -5.48
N PHE A 212 13.26 21.06 -6.15
CA PHE A 212 12.72 21.08 -7.52
C PHE A 212 11.82 19.88 -7.79
#